data_4717d4933afcbb5f28e2f447053a8135
#
_entry.id   4717d4933afcbb5f28e2f447053a8135
#
_cell.length_a   1.000
_cell.length_b   1.000
_cell.length_c   1.000
_cell.angle_alpha   90.00
_cell.angle_beta   90.00
_cell.angle_gamma   90.00
#
_symmetry.space_group_name_H-M   'P 1'
#
loop_
_entity.id
_entity.type
_entity.pdbx_description
1 polymer ?
#
loop_
_entity_poly.entity_id
_entity_poly.type
_entity_poly.pdbx_seq_one_letter_code
_entity_poly.pdbx_strand_id
1 'polypeptide(L)'
;MLTKAYIPYRGYYSTPFSRWQGAMANEHAIVLAAETSKRFLMERKWDAGMFDYLILGMTIGQPQWFYGSPWAAAMIGAVSIPGMLISQACNTSATCIFQAGVGVETGLYQNVYALMTDRCSNGPHTVW
;
A
#
# COMPACT_ATOMS: atom_id res chain seq x y z
N MET A 1 9.75 -16.47 -15.10
CA MET A 1 8.30 -16.14 -15.19
C MET A 1 7.66 -16.55 -13.89
N LEU A 2 6.84 -15.69 -13.27
CA LEU A 2 6.07 -16.06 -12.06
C LEU A 2 4.94 -16.99 -12.51
N THR A 3 4.77 -18.11 -11.83
CA THR A 3 3.80 -19.16 -12.19
C THR A 3 2.76 -19.43 -11.11
N LYS A 4 3.06 -19.07 -9.86
CA LYS A 4 2.18 -19.25 -8.69
C LYS A 4 1.55 -17.93 -8.25
N ALA A 5 2.29 -16.82 -8.40
CA ALA A 5 1.81 -15.51 -7.99
C ALA A 5 0.85 -14.93 -9.04
N TYR A 6 -0.31 -14.46 -8.58
CA TYR A 6 -1.29 -13.81 -9.42
C TYR A 6 -2.06 -12.74 -8.63
N ILE A 7 -2.57 -11.76 -9.33
CA ILE A 7 -3.54 -10.82 -8.78
C ILE A 7 -4.93 -11.40 -9.02
N PRO A 8 -5.73 -11.68 -7.98
CA PRO A 8 -7.04 -12.26 -8.17
C PRO A 8 -7.96 -11.32 -8.96
N TYR A 9 -8.95 -11.88 -9.64
CA TYR A 9 -9.93 -11.09 -10.37
C TYR A 9 -10.58 -10.04 -9.46
N ARG A 10 -10.60 -8.77 -9.90
CA ARG A 10 -11.04 -7.62 -9.11
C ARG A 10 -10.24 -7.39 -7.82
N GLY A 11 -9.04 -7.96 -7.71
CA GLY A 11 -8.13 -7.80 -6.57
C GLY A 11 -7.30 -6.52 -6.61
N TYR A 12 -7.84 -5.45 -7.21
CA TYR A 12 -7.20 -4.14 -7.26
C TYR A 12 -8.22 -3.01 -7.12
N TYR A 13 -7.75 -1.89 -6.66
CA TYR A 13 -8.51 -0.66 -6.54
C TYR A 13 -7.59 0.54 -6.74
N SER A 14 -8.13 1.64 -7.27
CA SER A 14 -7.45 2.92 -7.36
C SER A 14 -8.42 4.05 -7.01
N THR A 15 -7.99 4.96 -6.16
CA THR A 15 -8.70 6.21 -5.95
C THR A 15 -8.58 7.12 -7.18
N PRO A 16 -9.47 8.08 -7.38
CA PRO A 16 -9.21 9.19 -8.28
C PRO A 16 -7.94 9.93 -7.90
N PHE A 17 -7.20 10.44 -8.87
CA PHE A 17 -6.10 11.36 -8.62
C PHE A 17 -6.66 12.75 -8.31
N SER A 18 -6.13 13.38 -7.27
CA SER A 18 -6.50 14.72 -6.89
C SER A 18 -5.44 15.72 -7.34
N ARG A 19 -5.90 16.87 -7.85
CA ARG A 19 -5.00 17.97 -8.18
C ARG A 19 -4.37 18.56 -6.91
N TRP A 20 -3.27 19.26 -7.06
CA TRP A 20 -2.67 20.07 -6.01
C TRP A 20 -3.72 21.02 -5.40
N GLN A 21 -3.69 21.16 -4.07
CA GLN A 21 -4.69 21.91 -3.29
C GLN A 21 -6.14 21.48 -3.54
N GLY A 22 -6.36 20.26 -4.03
CA GLY A 22 -7.69 19.70 -4.26
C GLY A 22 -8.28 19.03 -3.02
N ALA A 23 -9.27 18.16 -3.25
CA ALA A 23 -10.07 17.53 -2.19
C ALA A 23 -9.24 16.73 -1.16
N MET A 24 -8.06 16.24 -1.55
CA MET A 24 -7.18 15.45 -0.68
C MET A 24 -6.02 16.26 -0.08
N ALA A 25 -6.07 17.59 -0.15
CA ALA A 25 -4.93 18.46 0.21
C ALA A 25 -4.50 18.33 1.68
N ASN A 26 -5.41 18.00 2.58
CA ASN A 26 -5.15 17.89 4.01
C ASN A 26 -5.09 16.44 4.52
N GLU A 27 -5.21 15.47 3.61
CA GLU A 27 -5.22 14.07 3.99
C GLU A 27 -3.79 13.55 4.25
N HIS A 28 -3.64 12.70 5.25
CA HIS A 28 -2.44 11.91 5.40
C HIS A 28 -2.52 10.70 4.46
N ALA A 29 -1.54 10.54 3.57
CA ALA A 29 -1.62 9.54 2.51
C ALA A 29 -1.83 8.11 3.03
N ILE A 30 -1.15 7.72 4.12
CA ILE A 30 -1.28 6.38 4.72
C ILE A 30 -2.67 6.19 5.33
N VAL A 31 -3.20 7.21 6.01
CA VAL A 31 -4.54 7.14 6.62
C VAL A 31 -5.61 7.01 5.54
N LEU A 32 -5.55 7.86 4.51
CA LEU A 32 -6.46 7.79 3.38
C LEU A 32 -6.41 6.42 2.68
N ALA A 33 -5.20 5.90 2.47
CA ALA A 33 -5.01 4.59 1.85
C ALA A 33 -5.59 3.46 2.71
N ALA A 34 -5.41 3.51 4.02
CA ALA A 34 -5.96 2.51 4.94
C ALA A 34 -7.49 2.55 4.97
N GLU A 35 -8.11 3.74 5.03
CA GLU A 35 -9.57 3.86 4.98
C GLU A 35 -10.14 3.39 3.64
N THR A 36 -9.48 3.73 2.54
CA THR A 36 -9.82 3.22 1.21
C THR A 36 -9.71 1.70 1.13
N SER A 37 -8.67 1.14 1.73
CA SER A 37 -8.44 -0.31 1.79
C SER A 37 -9.52 -1.02 2.60
N LYS A 38 -9.91 -0.49 3.76
CA LYS A 38 -11.03 -1.05 4.53
C LYS A 38 -12.30 -1.14 3.69
N ARG A 39 -12.63 -0.04 3.01
CA ARG A 39 -13.80 0.00 2.13
C ARG A 39 -13.69 -1.04 1.01
N PHE A 40 -12.55 -1.11 0.35
CA PHE A 40 -12.29 -2.09 -0.71
C PHE A 40 -12.45 -3.53 -0.22
N LEU A 41 -11.85 -3.88 0.93
CA LEU A 41 -11.96 -5.22 1.51
C LEU A 41 -13.41 -5.56 1.90
N MET A 42 -14.12 -4.60 2.50
CA MET A 42 -15.54 -4.76 2.85
C MET A 42 -16.41 -5.00 1.61
N GLU A 43 -16.23 -4.22 0.55
CA GLU A 43 -16.97 -4.38 -0.71
C GLU A 43 -16.69 -5.73 -1.39
N ARG A 44 -15.50 -6.29 -1.19
CA ARG A 44 -15.11 -7.61 -1.70
C ARG A 44 -15.49 -8.75 -0.76
N LYS A 45 -15.93 -8.45 0.46
CA LYS A 45 -16.15 -9.42 1.54
C LYS A 45 -14.88 -10.24 1.85
N TRP A 46 -13.74 -9.58 1.80
CA TRP A 46 -12.45 -10.15 2.14
C TRP A 46 -12.06 -9.78 3.56
N ASP A 47 -11.65 -10.77 4.33
CA ASP A 47 -11.14 -10.56 5.68
C ASP A 47 -9.67 -10.07 5.60
N ALA A 48 -9.35 -8.99 6.29
CA ALA A 48 -7.98 -8.50 6.38
C ALA A 48 -7.04 -9.51 7.05
N GLY A 49 -7.55 -10.40 7.88
CA GLY A 49 -6.80 -11.50 8.50
C GLY A 49 -6.28 -12.56 7.53
N MET A 50 -6.71 -12.52 6.26
CA MET A 50 -6.17 -13.42 5.24
C MET A 50 -4.75 -13.05 4.78
N PHE A 51 -4.32 -11.81 5.00
CA PHE A 51 -2.99 -11.35 4.58
C PHE A 51 -1.94 -11.72 5.61
N ASP A 52 -0.77 -12.12 5.13
CA ASP A 52 0.40 -12.45 5.96
C ASP A 52 1.58 -11.49 5.77
N TYR A 53 1.46 -10.56 4.83
CA TYR A 53 2.44 -9.50 4.60
C TYR A 53 1.82 -8.24 3.97
N LEU A 54 2.31 -7.06 4.34
CA LEU A 54 1.92 -5.79 3.71
C LEU A 54 3.14 -5.07 3.15
N ILE A 55 3.08 -4.71 1.86
CA ILE A 55 4.07 -3.84 1.23
C ILE A 55 3.46 -2.46 1.04
N LEU A 56 4.02 -1.46 1.71
CA LEU A 56 3.66 -0.06 1.53
C LEU A 56 4.60 0.59 0.53
N GLY A 57 4.05 1.13 -0.56
CA GLY A 57 4.79 1.94 -1.52
C GLY A 57 4.52 3.42 -1.33
N MET A 58 5.57 4.23 -1.12
CA MET A 58 5.43 5.66 -0.91
C MET A 58 6.72 6.38 -1.31
N THR A 59 6.63 7.47 -2.08
CA THR A 59 7.81 8.22 -2.53
C THR A 59 8.11 9.43 -1.66
N ILE A 60 7.09 10.14 -1.21
CA ILE A 60 7.22 11.35 -0.40
C ILE A 60 6.78 11.06 1.02
N GLY A 61 7.74 11.04 1.95
CA GLY A 61 7.47 10.81 3.37
C GLY A 61 6.58 11.88 3.98
N GLN A 62 5.66 11.47 4.82
CA GLN A 62 4.87 12.31 5.70
C GLN A 62 5.19 11.96 7.17
N PRO A 63 4.75 12.72 8.17
CA PRO A 63 5.00 12.35 9.56
C PRO A 63 4.66 10.89 9.82
N GLN A 64 5.57 10.18 10.53
CA GLN A 64 5.40 8.77 10.91
C GLN A 64 5.42 7.74 9.76
N TRP A 65 5.77 8.13 8.54
CA TRP A 65 5.78 7.27 7.37
C TRP A 65 6.76 6.09 7.46
N PHE A 66 7.86 6.23 8.20
CA PHE A 66 8.92 5.24 8.26
C PHE A 66 8.46 3.88 8.87
N TYR A 67 7.44 3.88 9.73
CA TYR A 67 6.77 2.67 10.19
C TYR A 67 5.39 2.47 9.56
N GLY A 68 5.18 3.08 8.40
CA GLY A 68 3.88 3.13 7.74
C GLY A 68 3.30 1.77 7.37
N SER A 69 4.13 0.77 7.07
CA SER A 69 3.64 -0.56 6.71
C SER A 69 2.91 -1.25 7.88
N PRO A 70 3.50 -1.46 9.07
CA PRO A 70 2.76 -2.05 10.19
C PRO A 70 1.61 -1.14 10.68
N TRP A 71 1.75 0.16 10.57
CA TRP A 71 0.67 1.10 10.90
C TRP A 71 -0.53 0.93 9.96
N ALA A 72 -0.30 0.91 8.64
CA ALA A 72 -1.35 0.65 7.66
C ALA A 72 -1.99 -0.74 7.87
N ALA A 73 -1.17 -1.76 8.12
CA ALA A 73 -1.65 -3.12 8.40
C ALA A 73 -2.61 -3.15 9.61
N ALA A 74 -2.23 -2.50 10.71
CA ALA A 74 -3.08 -2.40 11.89
C ALA A 74 -4.39 -1.65 11.58
N MET A 75 -4.32 -0.54 10.83
CA MET A 75 -5.51 0.23 10.47
C MET A 75 -6.49 -0.55 9.60
N ILE A 76 -6.02 -1.37 8.64
CA ILE A 76 -6.92 -2.18 7.80
C ILE A 76 -7.45 -3.43 8.49
N GLY A 77 -6.97 -3.75 9.69
CA GLY A 77 -7.39 -4.92 10.45
C GLY A 77 -6.51 -6.16 10.26
N ALA A 78 -5.44 -6.07 9.49
CA ALA A 78 -4.42 -7.12 9.35
C ALA A 78 -3.41 -7.05 10.52
N VAL A 79 -3.87 -7.43 11.68
CA VAL A 79 -3.12 -7.27 12.94
C VAL A 79 -1.96 -8.26 13.01
N SER A 80 -0.79 -7.78 13.45
CA SER A 80 0.41 -8.60 13.70
C SER A 80 1.07 -9.20 12.46
N ILE A 81 0.80 -8.69 11.27
CA ILE A 81 1.54 -9.08 10.09
C ILE A 81 2.78 -8.21 9.90
N PRO A 82 3.89 -8.79 9.43
CA PRO A 82 5.07 -8.03 9.04
C PRO A 82 4.83 -7.25 7.74
N GLY A 83 5.73 -6.32 7.45
CA GLY A 83 5.67 -5.60 6.20
C GLY A 83 6.91 -4.75 5.95
N MET A 84 7.00 -4.18 4.75
CA MET A 84 8.08 -3.29 4.37
C MET A 84 7.55 -2.01 3.73
N LEU A 85 8.34 -0.96 3.80
CA LEU A 85 8.17 0.26 3.03
C LEU A 85 9.12 0.24 1.84
N ILE A 86 8.61 0.53 0.65
CA ILE A 86 9.41 0.68 -0.58
C ILE A 86 9.27 2.11 -1.09
N SER A 87 10.41 2.72 -1.40
CA SER A 87 10.48 4.03 -2.05
C SER A 87 11.49 3.98 -3.19
N GLN A 88 11.01 4.10 -4.42
CA GLN A 88 11.83 4.10 -5.63
C GLN A 88 11.30 5.13 -6.65
N ALA A 89 10.97 6.32 -6.19
CA ALA A 89 10.41 7.37 -7.03
C ALA A 89 9.27 6.84 -7.92
N CYS A 90 9.24 7.17 -9.19
CA CYS A 90 8.17 6.77 -10.12
C CYS A 90 8.03 5.24 -10.30
N ASN A 91 9.04 4.46 -9.94
CA ASN A 91 9.03 3.00 -10.05
C ASN A 91 8.49 2.28 -8.82
N THR A 92 8.13 3.00 -7.77
CA THR A 92 7.73 2.43 -6.47
C THR A 92 6.61 1.39 -6.61
N SER A 93 5.54 1.71 -7.34
CA SER A 93 4.39 0.81 -7.47
C SER A 93 4.73 -0.49 -8.22
N ALA A 94 5.52 -0.41 -9.29
CA ALA A 94 5.96 -1.58 -10.02
C ALA A 94 6.84 -2.48 -9.15
N THR A 95 7.75 -1.88 -8.36
CA THR A 95 8.59 -2.64 -7.42
C THR A 95 7.76 -3.29 -6.31
N CYS A 96 6.75 -2.62 -5.76
CA CYS A 96 5.85 -3.21 -4.75
C CYS A 96 5.15 -4.46 -5.30
N ILE A 97 4.59 -4.37 -6.51
CA ILE A 97 3.92 -5.50 -7.16
C ILE A 97 4.90 -6.64 -7.46
N PHE A 98 6.09 -6.30 -7.94
CA PHE A 98 7.13 -7.30 -8.23
C PHE A 98 7.58 -8.02 -6.96
N GLN A 99 7.86 -7.29 -5.88
CA GLN A 99 8.27 -7.88 -4.59
C GLN A 99 7.16 -8.75 -3.98
N ALA A 100 5.91 -8.31 -4.06
CA ALA A 100 4.77 -9.13 -3.65
C ALA A 100 4.71 -10.44 -4.44
N GLY A 101 4.85 -10.35 -5.76
CA GLY A 101 4.87 -11.51 -6.64
C GLY A 101 6.02 -12.48 -6.33
N VAL A 102 7.23 -11.97 -6.10
CA VAL A 102 8.39 -12.80 -5.71
C VAL A 102 8.16 -13.47 -4.38
N GLY A 103 7.62 -12.76 -3.39
CA GLY A 103 7.33 -13.34 -2.07
C GLY A 103 6.34 -14.50 -2.13
N VAL A 104 5.29 -14.38 -2.95
CA VAL A 104 4.32 -15.46 -3.17
C VAL A 104 4.93 -16.60 -4.01
N GLU A 105 5.65 -16.28 -5.08
CA GLU A 105 6.26 -17.28 -5.96
C GLU A 105 7.25 -18.19 -5.22
N THR A 106 8.02 -17.61 -4.31
CA THR A 106 9.01 -18.34 -3.50
C THR A 106 8.40 -19.06 -2.30
N GLY A 107 7.11 -18.83 -2.01
CA GLY A 107 6.42 -19.43 -0.86
C GLY A 107 6.77 -18.76 0.48
N LEU A 108 7.43 -17.61 0.45
CA LEU A 108 7.72 -16.84 1.67
C LEU A 108 6.42 -16.26 2.27
N TYR A 109 5.49 -15.88 1.41
CA TYR A 109 4.16 -15.37 1.76
C TYR A 109 3.09 -16.09 0.95
N GLN A 110 1.87 -16.14 1.48
CA GLN A 110 0.71 -16.68 0.77
C GLN A 110 -0.14 -15.56 0.18
N ASN A 111 -0.42 -14.52 0.95
CA ASN A 111 -1.27 -13.41 0.55
C ASN A 111 -0.64 -12.08 0.94
N VAL A 112 -0.13 -11.35 -0.02
CA VAL A 112 0.50 -10.04 0.18
C VAL A 112 -0.47 -8.92 -0.17
N TYR A 113 -0.64 -7.96 0.74
CA TYR A 113 -1.34 -6.72 0.46
C TYR A 113 -0.35 -5.65 -0.01
N ALA A 114 -0.40 -5.28 -1.28
CA ALA A 114 0.42 -4.21 -1.84
C ALA A 114 -0.39 -2.90 -1.83
N LEU A 115 -0.01 -1.97 -0.96
CA LEU A 115 -0.66 -0.69 -0.75
C LEU A 115 0.25 0.43 -1.24
N MET A 116 -0.10 1.09 -2.34
CA MET A 116 0.66 2.21 -2.87
C MET A 116 -0.12 3.50 -2.67
N THR A 117 0.52 4.48 -2.05
CA THR A 117 -0.09 5.77 -1.76
C THR A 117 0.95 6.88 -1.78
N ASP A 118 0.56 8.05 -2.22
CA ASP A 118 1.44 9.20 -2.22
C ASP A 118 0.68 10.52 -2.15
N ARG A 119 1.37 11.53 -1.68
CA ARG A 119 0.91 12.91 -1.61
C ARG A 119 2.01 13.84 -2.10
N CYS A 120 2.48 13.62 -3.31
CA CYS A 120 3.68 14.28 -3.84
C CYS A 120 3.60 15.80 -3.84
N SER A 121 2.51 16.36 -4.40
CA SER A 121 2.39 17.82 -4.58
C SER A 121 2.07 18.58 -3.28
N ASN A 122 1.49 17.90 -2.30
CA ASN A 122 1.13 18.47 -0.99
C ASN A 122 2.00 17.91 0.15
N GLY A 123 2.99 17.12 -0.18
CA GLY A 123 3.94 16.56 0.77
C GLY A 123 4.99 17.58 1.21
N PRO A 124 5.85 17.21 2.16
CA PRO A 124 6.98 18.05 2.57
C PRO A 124 7.98 18.22 1.42
N HIS A 125 8.56 19.39 1.33
CA HIS A 125 9.69 19.65 0.44
C HIS A 125 11.00 19.33 1.15
N THR A 126 11.87 18.60 0.47
CA THR A 126 13.22 18.33 0.97
C THR A 126 14.15 19.45 0.51
N VAL A 127 14.85 20.07 1.44
CA VAL A 127 15.90 21.07 1.18
C VAL A 127 17.24 20.46 1.55
N TRP A 128 18.21 20.52 0.63
CA TRP A 128 19.59 20.00 0.79
C TRP A 128 20.54 21.13 1.14
#